data_ba2a68815cadac2d623ac9f7cabca954
#
_entry.id   ba2a68815cadac2d623ac9f7cabca954
#
_cell.length_a   1.000
_cell.length_b   1.000
_cell.length_c   1.000
_cell.angle_alpha   90.00
_cell.angle_beta   90.00
_cell.angle_gamma   90.00
#
_symmetry.space_group_name_H-M   'P 1'
#
loop_
_entity.id
_entity.type
_entity.pdbx_description
1 polymer ?
#
loop_
_entity_poly.entity_id
_entity_poly.type
_entity_poly.pdbx_seq_one_letter_code
_entity_poly.pdbx_strand_id
1 'polypeptide(L)'
;TGYTNSGGTMYAGADIAFMLGPTRHGVGAIFQNDQIGLFSHQRFSVQYAYYFPLFGGVMSLGGEADMLQETLDGSKADLSETNDPAFPRTKINGSSFDASAGVYYHHKRWYAGFGFLHLTSPVVRLGETNQYHVKPQYNFTAGYNIKFRNPLVVIVPSVLLRYSNADFRADLTGRSVYQREKKRLYAGASYAPQH
;
A
#
# COMPACT_ATOMS: atom_id res chain seq x y z
N THR A 1 -32.68 0.60 -8.31
CA THR A 1 -32.34 1.20 -7.02
C THR A 1 -30.83 1.28 -6.94
N GLY A 2 -30.23 2.35 -7.51
CA GLY A 2 -28.80 2.61 -7.43
C GLY A 2 -28.50 3.46 -6.20
N TYR A 3 -27.49 3.09 -5.43
CA TYR A 3 -26.92 3.97 -4.42
C TYR A 3 -26.36 5.21 -5.12
N THR A 4 -26.82 6.39 -4.74
CA THR A 4 -26.40 7.68 -5.29
C THR A 4 -24.99 8.11 -4.86
N ASN A 5 -24.25 7.29 -4.12
CA ASN A 5 -22.87 7.51 -3.73
C ASN A 5 -21.98 6.41 -4.32
N SER A 6 -21.60 6.58 -5.59
CA SER A 6 -20.46 5.87 -6.15
C SER A 6 -19.23 6.22 -5.32
N GLY A 7 -18.59 5.22 -4.73
CA GLY A 7 -17.39 5.41 -3.92
C GLY A 7 -16.32 6.21 -4.66
N GLY A 8 -15.56 6.99 -3.94
CA GLY A 8 -14.46 7.78 -4.47
C GLY A 8 -13.20 7.60 -3.62
N THR A 9 -12.07 7.37 -4.27
CA THR A 9 -10.76 7.31 -3.62
C THR A 9 -9.97 8.56 -3.97
N MET A 10 -9.49 9.27 -2.95
CA MET A 10 -8.54 10.36 -3.08
C MET A 10 -7.21 9.94 -2.49
N TYR A 11 -6.14 10.14 -3.25
CA TYR A 11 -4.79 9.84 -2.83
C TYR A 11 -3.89 11.04 -3.08
N ALA A 12 -3.08 11.42 -2.08
CA ALA A 12 -2.05 12.42 -2.20
C ALA A 12 -0.80 11.95 -1.46
N GLY A 13 0.37 12.15 -2.04
CA GLY A 13 1.62 11.76 -1.42
C GLY A 13 2.78 12.62 -1.91
N ALA A 14 3.76 12.79 -1.04
CA ALA A 14 5.01 13.46 -1.36
C ALA A 14 6.16 12.75 -0.65
N ASP A 15 7.29 12.65 -1.33
CA ASP A 15 8.51 12.11 -0.77
C ASP A 15 9.73 12.93 -1.21
N ILE A 16 10.76 12.92 -0.37
CA ILE A 16 12.04 13.55 -0.65
C ILE A 16 13.18 12.65 -0.20
N ALA A 17 14.19 12.55 -1.05
CA ALA A 17 15.45 11.91 -0.71
C ALA A 17 16.51 12.97 -0.42
N PHE A 18 17.31 12.75 0.64
CA PHE A 18 18.37 13.66 1.08
C PHE A 18 19.60 12.89 1.54
N MET A 19 20.71 13.60 1.65
CA MET A 19 21.95 13.07 2.18
C MET A 19 22.18 13.60 3.61
N LEU A 20 22.48 12.69 4.53
CA LEU A 20 22.92 13.05 5.87
C LEU A 20 24.34 12.45 6.09
N GLY A 21 25.36 13.30 5.96
CA GLY A 21 26.72 12.83 5.87
C GLY A 21 26.93 11.93 4.64
N PRO A 22 27.56 10.75 4.78
CA PRO A 22 27.81 9.83 3.68
C PRO A 22 26.59 8.95 3.32
N THR A 23 25.50 9.05 4.07
CA THR A 23 24.35 8.15 3.94
C THR A 23 23.17 8.83 3.27
N ARG A 24 22.43 8.06 2.50
CA ARG A 24 21.19 8.51 1.83
C ARG A 24 19.98 8.12 2.64
N HIS A 25 19.06 9.07 2.77
CA HIS A 25 17.81 8.92 3.50
C HIS A 25 16.64 9.32 2.62
N GLY A 26 15.45 8.86 2.97
CA GLY A 26 14.19 9.29 2.38
C GLY A 26 13.15 9.49 3.46
N VAL A 27 12.33 10.51 3.31
CA VAL A 27 11.12 10.73 4.09
C VAL A 27 9.96 10.91 3.14
N GLY A 28 8.79 10.48 3.56
CA GLY A 28 7.57 10.64 2.78
C GLY A 28 6.36 10.78 3.68
N ALA A 29 5.30 11.35 3.11
CA ALA A 29 3.99 11.40 3.72
C ALA A 29 2.93 11.06 2.68
N ILE A 30 1.91 10.32 3.09
CA ILE A 30 0.79 9.89 2.25
C ILE A 30 -0.50 10.22 2.98
N PHE A 31 -1.46 10.73 2.25
CA PHE A 31 -2.85 10.85 2.65
C PHE A 31 -3.72 10.08 1.68
N GLN A 32 -4.57 9.24 2.21
CA GLN A 32 -5.57 8.48 1.46
C GLN A 32 -6.93 8.68 2.11
N ASN A 33 -7.95 8.95 1.31
CA ASN A 33 -9.35 8.95 1.72
C ASN A 33 -10.14 8.10 0.75
N ASP A 34 -10.79 7.08 1.27
CA ASP A 34 -11.60 6.13 0.51
C ASP A 34 -13.03 6.14 1.04
N GLN A 35 -13.99 6.44 0.18
CA GLN A 35 -15.41 6.47 0.51
C GLN A 35 -16.12 5.33 -0.20
N ILE A 36 -16.73 4.45 0.57
CA ILE A 36 -17.49 3.30 0.07
C ILE A 36 -18.85 3.28 0.75
N GLY A 37 -19.86 3.77 0.06
CA GLY A 37 -21.23 3.88 0.62
C GLY A 37 -21.28 4.79 1.85
N LEU A 38 -21.58 4.21 3.01
CA LEU A 38 -21.68 4.90 4.31
C LEU A 38 -20.35 4.96 5.06
N PHE A 39 -19.32 4.25 4.58
CA PHE A 39 -18.01 4.18 5.21
C PHE A 39 -17.04 5.18 4.56
N SER A 40 -16.25 5.84 5.39
CA SER A 40 -15.11 6.64 4.97
C SER A 40 -13.87 6.16 5.72
N HIS A 41 -12.87 5.74 4.96
CA HIS A 41 -11.59 5.27 5.45
C HIS A 41 -10.52 6.32 5.15
N GLN A 42 -10.00 6.96 6.17
CA GLN A 42 -8.91 7.93 6.03
C GLN A 42 -7.63 7.33 6.61
N ARG A 43 -6.55 7.45 5.87
CA ARG A 43 -5.22 7.02 6.29
C ARG A 43 -4.24 8.16 6.08
N PHE A 44 -3.53 8.49 7.13
CA PHE A 44 -2.38 9.37 7.09
C PHE A 44 -1.13 8.58 7.47
N SER A 45 -0.12 8.60 6.61
CA SER A 45 1.11 7.82 6.77
C SER A 45 2.33 8.72 6.72
N VAL A 46 3.29 8.44 7.58
CA VAL A 46 4.64 9.03 7.54
C VAL A 46 5.64 7.91 7.34
N GLN A 47 6.55 8.09 6.40
CA GLN A 47 7.52 7.08 5.99
C GLN A 47 8.94 7.58 6.15
N TYR A 48 9.84 6.66 6.51
CA TYR A 48 11.27 6.90 6.56
C TYR A 48 12.01 5.72 5.95
N ALA A 49 13.07 6.01 5.19
CA ALA A 49 13.93 5.01 4.61
C ALA A 49 15.40 5.39 4.77
N TYR A 50 16.21 4.41 5.09
CA TYR A 50 17.67 4.48 5.20
C TYR A 50 18.31 3.60 4.13
N TYR A 51 19.26 4.16 3.39
CA TYR A 51 19.94 3.49 2.28
C TYR A 51 21.42 3.36 2.55
N PHE A 52 21.97 2.17 2.31
CA PHE A 52 23.41 1.93 2.43
C PHE A 52 23.92 0.93 1.39
N PRO A 53 25.17 1.06 0.96
CA PRO A 53 25.77 0.13 0.01
C PRO A 53 26.04 -1.22 0.70
N LEU A 54 25.68 -2.32 0.02
CA LEU A 54 25.91 -3.67 0.51
C LEU A 54 26.13 -4.62 -0.68
N PHE A 55 27.20 -5.42 -0.67
CA PHE A 55 27.51 -6.45 -1.67
C PHE A 55 27.39 -5.98 -3.14
N GLY A 56 27.84 -4.76 -3.44
CA GLY A 56 27.77 -4.20 -4.80
C GLY A 56 26.39 -3.71 -5.26
N GLY A 57 25.40 -3.75 -4.37
CA GLY A 57 24.07 -3.17 -4.51
C GLY A 57 23.79 -2.12 -3.44
N VAL A 58 22.54 -1.76 -3.30
CA VAL A 58 22.02 -0.85 -2.28
C VAL A 58 20.94 -1.57 -1.50
N MET A 59 21.12 -1.65 -0.19
CA MET A 59 20.11 -2.07 0.77
C MET A 59 19.36 -0.85 1.28
N SER A 60 18.05 -0.95 1.42
CA SER A 60 17.23 0.04 2.10
C SER A 60 16.40 -0.62 3.19
N LEU A 61 16.36 0.04 4.34
CA LEU A 61 15.51 -0.29 5.47
C LEU A 61 14.46 0.81 5.58
N GLY A 62 13.19 0.44 5.62
CA GLY A 62 12.08 1.39 5.68
C GLY A 62 11.16 1.10 6.84
N GLY A 63 10.56 2.16 7.37
CA GLY A 63 9.48 2.11 8.33
C GLY A 63 8.39 3.10 7.98
N GLU A 64 7.17 2.76 8.34
CA GLU A 64 5.98 3.59 8.16
C GLU A 64 5.18 3.58 9.45
N ALA A 65 4.66 4.75 9.80
CA ALA A 65 3.69 4.93 10.88
C ALA A 65 2.40 5.51 10.29
N ASP A 66 1.30 4.88 10.61
CA ASP A 66 -0.02 5.19 10.06
C ASP A 66 -0.97 5.62 11.16
N MET A 67 -1.79 6.63 10.85
CA MET A 67 -3.00 6.96 11.59
C MET A 67 -4.20 6.58 10.70
N LEU A 68 -4.98 5.64 11.16
CA LEU A 68 -6.20 5.18 10.51
C LEU A 68 -7.40 5.84 11.18
N GLN A 69 -8.30 6.39 10.40
CA GLN A 69 -9.57 6.95 10.87
C GLN A 69 -10.71 6.39 10.04
N GLU A 70 -11.57 5.66 10.71
CA GLU A 70 -12.76 5.06 10.13
C GLU A 70 -13.98 5.87 10.56
N THR A 71 -14.87 6.13 9.61
CA THR A 71 -16.12 6.83 9.88
C THR A 71 -17.27 6.06 9.25
N LEU A 72 -18.29 5.78 10.05
CA LEU A 72 -19.59 5.27 9.59
C LEU A 72 -20.63 6.39 9.74
N ASP A 73 -21.18 6.84 8.62
CA ASP A 73 -22.23 7.87 8.60
C ASP A 73 -23.61 7.22 8.48
N GLY A 74 -24.16 6.80 9.61
CA GLY A 74 -25.48 6.17 9.67
C GLY A 74 -26.64 7.13 9.40
N SER A 75 -26.41 8.46 9.38
CA SER A 75 -27.46 9.43 9.07
C SER A 75 -27.91 9.39 7.60
N LYS A 76 -27.12 8.79 6.73
CA LYS A 76 -27.39 8.63 5.29
C LYS A 76 -27.97 7.26 4.93
N ALA A 77 -28.20 6.40 5.92
CA ALA A 77 -28.82 5.09 5.70
C ALA A 77 -30.31 5.28 5.47
N ASP A 78 -30.81 4.83 4.30
CA ASP A 78 -32.23 4.73 4.02
C ASP A 78 -32.75 3.42 4.64
N LEU A 79 -33.14 3.49 5.90
CA LEU A 79 -33.66 2.34 6.65
C LEU A 79 -35.18 2.26 6.45
N SER A 80 -35.63 1.19 5.83
CA SER A 80 -37.06 0.86 5.66
C SER A 80 -37.75 0.61 7.02
N GLU A 81 -36.98 0.27 8.06
CA GLU A 81 -37.45 0.12 9.45
C GLU A 81 -36.86 1.24 10.32
N THR A 82 -37.77 2.03 10.85
CA THR A 82 -37.41 3.27 11.57
C THR A 82 -36.76 3.04 12.93
N ASN A 83 -36.60 1.81 13.40
CA ASN A 83 -36.18 1.51 14.78
C ASN A 83 -35.28 0.29 14.94
N ASP A 84 -34.31 0.09 14.04
CA ASP A 84 -33.29 -0.93 14.23
C ASP A 84 -32.21 -0.42 15.22
N PRO A 85 -32.15 -0.95 16.46
CA PRO A 85 -31.16 -0.54 17.45
C PRO A 85 -29.72 -0.97 17.10
N ALA A 86 -29.55 -1.87 16.13
CA ALA A 86 -28.24 -2.35 15.69
C ALA A 86 -27.54 -1.39 14.73
N PHE A 87 -28.26 -0.39 14.18
CA PHE A 87 -27.69 0.55 13.23
C PHE A 87 -27.61 1.96 13.82
N PRO A 88 -26.42 2.53 13.96
CA PRO A 88 -26.26 3.86 14.51
C PRO A 88 -26.84 4.93 13.56
N ARG A 89 -27.74 5.77 14.07
CA ARG A 89 -28.29 6.92 13.34
C ARG A 89 -27.39 8.14 13.34
N THR A 90 -26.28 8.07 14.05
CA THR A 90 -25.29 9.12 14.20
C THR A 90 -24.01 8.74 13.49
N LYS A 91 -23.20 9.75 13.22
CA LYS A 91 -21.85 9.55 12.70
C LYS A 91 -20.96 8.96 13.80
N ILE A 92 -20.41 7.76 13.55
CA ILE A 92 -19.48 7.11 14.46
C ILE A 92 -18.09 7.18 13.85
N ASN A 93 -17.11 7.56 14.66
CA ASN A 93 -15.71 7.61 14.29
C ASN A 93 -14.90 6.64 15.13
N GLY A 94 -13.95 5.96 14.50
CA GLY A 94 -12.93 5.15 15.16
C GLY A 94 -11.56 5.54 14.65
N SER A 95 -10.57 5.56 15.51
CA SER A 95 -9.19 5.82 15.12
C SER A 95 -8.26 4.77 15.71
N SER A 96 -7.19 4.46 15.00
CA SER A 96 -6.13 3.59 15.49
C SER A 96 -4.79 3.96 14.86
N PHE A 97 -3.72 3.54 15.52
CA PHE A 97 -2.37 3.68 15.01
C PHE A 97 -1.87 2.33 14.52
N ASP A 98 -1.11 2.38 13.45
CA ASP A 98 -0.48 1.22 12.84
C ASP A 98 0.97 1.52 12.48
N ALA A 99 1.74 0.47 12.27
CA ALA A 99 3.12 0.56 11.84
C ALA A 99 3.42 -0.54 10.82
N SER A 100 4.33 -0.24 9.91
CA SER A 100 4.84 -1.17 8.92
C SER A 100 6.34 -1.03 8.79
N ALA A 101 7.02 -2.11 8.40
CA ALA A 101 8.46 -2.10 8.19
C ALA A 101 8.81 -2.92 6.94
N GLY A 102 9.95 -2.62 6.35
CA GLY A 102 10.39 -3.35 5.18
C GLY A 102 11.88 -3.24 4.93
N VAL A 103 12.36 -4.19 4.16
CA VAL A 103 13.70 -4.23 3.64
C VAL A 103 13.65 -4.42 2.13
N TYR A 104 14.49 -3.68 1.43
CA TYR A 104 14.58 -3.78 -0.02
C TYR A 104 16.04 -3.73 -0.45
N TYR A 105 16.43 -4.70 -1.28
CA TYR A 105 17.75 -4.76 -1.85
C TYR A 105 17.68 -4.59 -3.37
N HIS A 106 18.46 -3.69 -3.89
CA HIS A 106 18.57 -3.43 -5.32
C HIS A 106 20.00 -3.62 -5.79
N HIS A 107 20.18 -4.53 -6.72
CA HIS A 107 21.42 -4.77 -7.45
C HIS A 107 21.27 -4.30 -8.91
N LYS A 108 22.37 -4.26 -9.66
CA LYS A 108 22.38 -3.83 -11.07
C LYS A 108 21.39 -4.59 -11.98
N ARG A 109 21.13 -5.85 -11.68
CA ARG A 109 20.29 -6.73 -12.52
C ARG A 109 19.05 -7.26 -11.85
N TRP A 110 18.97 -7.24 -10.53
CA TRP A 110 17.85 -7.81 -9.79
C TRP A 110 17.54 -7.00 -8.55
N TYR A 111 16.36 -7.19 -8.06
CA TYR A 111 15.95 -6.65 -6.78
C TYR A 111 15.11 -7.66 -6.02
N ALA A 112 15.11 -7.55 -4.72
CA ALA A 112 14.21 -8.27 -3.84
C ALA A 112 13.81 -7.38 -2.67
N GLY A 113 12.61 -7.55 -2.18
CA GLY A 113 12.10 -6.80 -1.04
C GLY A 113 11.16 -7.64 -0.21
N PHE A 114 11.13 -7.35 1.08
CA PHE A 114 10.21 -7.93 2.03
C PHE A 114 9.59 -6.80 2.85
N GLY A 115 8.27 -6.83 2.97
CA GLY A 115 7.49 -5.88 3.75
C GLY A 115 6.60 -6.60 4.74
N PHE A 116 6.52 -6.04 5.93
CA PHE A 116 5.63 -6.46 6.99
C PHE A 116 4.69 -5.29 7.32
N LEU A 117 3.44 -5.42 6.93
CA LEU A 117 2.40 -4.41 7.11
C LEU A 117 1.53 -4.77 8.30
N HIS A 118 0.97 -3.75 8.92
CA HIS A 118 0.07 -3.91 10.07
C HIS A 118 0.72 -4.64 11.25
N LEU A 119 1.94 -4.19 11.61
CA LEU A 119 2.73 -4.75 12.72
C LEU A 119 1.99 -4.72 14.05
N THR A 120 1.19 -3.68 14.28
CA THR A 120 0.44 -3.49 15.52
C THR A 120 -0.87 -4.26 15.53
N SER A 121 -1.28 -4.82 14.35
CA SER A 121 -2.60 -5.46 14.18
C SER A 121 -3.73 -4.64 14.78
N PRO A 122 -3.89 -3.37 14.34
CA PRO A 122 -4.75 -2.43 15.05
C PRO A 122 -6.20 -2.87 15.05
N VAL A 123 -6.87 -2.61 16.18
CA VAL A 123 -8.31 -2.80 16.33
C VAL A 123 -8.99 -1.47 16.18
N VAL A 124 -9.73 -1.29 15.10
CA VAL A 124 -10.57 -0.11 14.90
C VAL A 124 -11.93 -0.38 15.53
N ARG A 125 -12.28 0.41 16.52
CA ARG A 125 -13.59 0.32 17.21
C ARG A 125 -14.54 1.34 16.62
N LEU A 126 -15.64 0.85 16.05
CA LEU A 126 -16.73 1.66 15.52
C LEU A 126 -17.94 1.53 16.46
N GLY A 127 -18.08 2.51 17.39
CA GLY A 127 -19.09 2.44 18.45
C GLY A 127 -18.80 1.37 19.51
N GLU A 128 -19.85 0.94 20.20
CA GLU A 128 -19.72 -0.02 21.32
C GLU A 128 -19.68 -1.50 20.87
N THR A 129 -20.26 -1.80 19.71
CA THR A 129 -20.52 -3.19 19.28
C THR A 129 -19.65 -3.67 18.10
N ASN A 130 -19.14 -2.77 17.29
CA ASN A 130 -18.42 -3.16 16.07
C ASN A 130 -16.92 -2.96 16.23
N GLN A 131 -16.15 -4.05 16.06
CA GLN A 131 -14.69 -4.03 16.07
C GLN A 131 -14.18 -4.65 14.78
N TYR A 132 -13.26 -3.97 14.14
CA TYR A 132 -12.54 -4.47 12.97
C TYR A 132 -11.07 -4.66 13.31
N HIS A 133 -10.58 -5.89 13.14
CA HIS A 133 -9.17 -6.23 13.33
C HIS A 133 -8.43 -6.18 12.00
N VAL A 134 -7.48 -5.27 11.88
CA VAL A 134 -6.57 -5.23 10.73
C VAL A 134 -5.53 -6.33 10.91
N LYS A 135 -5.51 -7.29 9.98
CA LYS A 135 -4.63 -8.45 10.09
C LYS A 135 -3.24 -8.14 9.55
N PRO A 136 -2.18 -8.72 10.15
CA PRO A 136 -0.83 -8.58 9.62
C PRO A 136 -0.74 -9.12 8.19
N GLN A 137 0.06 -8.46 7.38
CA GLN A 137 0.31 -8.87 6.00
C GLN A 137 1.80 -8.89 5.70
N TYR A 138 2.24 -9.97 5.08
CA TYR A 138 3.60 -10.17 4.61
C TYR A 138 3.64 -10.02 3.10
N ASN A 139 4.54 -9.19 2.62
CA ASN A 139 4.75 -8.97 1.20
C ASN A 139 6.18 -9.34 0.83
N PHE A 140 6.34 -10.14 -0.21
CA PHE A 140 7.63 -10.40 -0.81
C PHE A 140 7.59 -10.01 -2.28
N THR A 141 8.57 -9.25 -2.74
CA THR A 141 8.70 -8.89 -4.14
C THR A 141 10.10 -9.21 -4.64
N ALA A 142 10.19 -9.67 -5.87
CA ALA A 142 11.46 -9.86 -6.54
C ALA A 142 11.31 -9.61 -8.03
N GLY A 143 12.37 -9.15 -8.67
CA GLY A 143 12.39 -8.94 -10.11
C GLY A 143 13.80 -8.95 -10.69
N TYR A 144 13.86 -9.14 -12.00
CA TYR A 144 15.13 -9.24 -12.72
C TYR A 144 15.11 -8.36 -13.97
N ASN A 145 16.17 -7.60 -14.21
CA ASN A 145 16.33 -6.72 -15.37
C ASN A 145 17.05 -7.47 -16.48
N ILE A 146 16.30 -7.95 -17.46
CA ILE A 146 16.83 -8.62 -18.64
C ILE A 146 17.18 -7.56 -19.68
N LYS A 147 18.49 -7.34 -19.89
CA LYS A 147 19.00 -6.44 -20.92
C LYS A 147 19.26 -7.23 -22.18
N PHE A 148 18.67 -6.81 -23.29
CA PHE A 148 18.91 -7.41 -24.61
C PHE A 148 20.12 -6.76 -25.29
N ARG A 149 20.49 -7.33 -26.45
CA ARG A 149 21.52 -6.78 -27.34
C ARG A 149 21.18 -5.36 -27.78
N ASN A 150 19.89 -5.02 -27.87
CA ASN A 150 19.41 -3.66 -28.03
C ASN A 150 19.36 -2.96 -26.66
N PRO A 151 20.24 -1.97 -26.39
CA PRO A 151 20.33 -1.31 -25.08
C PRO A 151 19.10 -0.46 -24.75
N LEU A 152 18.23 -0.21 -25.72
CA LEU A 152 17.03 0.61 -25.56
C LEU A 152 15.88 -0.13 -24.89
N VAL A 153 15.91 -1.46 -24.86
CA VAL A 153 14.81 -2.30 -24.32
C VAL A 153 15.29 -3.12 -23.15
N VAL A 154 14.58 -3.01 -22.03
CA VAL A 154 14.78 -3.85 -20.85
C VAL A 154 13.46 -4.54 -20.52
N ILE A 155 13.47 -5.86 -20.38
CA ILE A 155 12.32 -6.60 -19.86
C ILE A 155 12.55 -6.90 -18.39
N VAL A 156 11.53 -6.65 -17.58
CA VAL A 156 11.56 -6.81 -16.13
C VAL A 156 10.44 -7.76 -15.70
N PRO A 157 10.68 -9.08 -15.71
CA PRO A 157 9.81 -10.00 -15.00
C PRO A 157 9.91 -9.75 -13.50
N SER A 158 8.78 -9.80 -12.82
CA SER A 158 8.71 -9.64 -11.38
C SER A 158 7.58 -10.45 -10.78
N VAL A 159 7.72 -10.78 -9.51
CA VAL A 159 6.74 -11.47 -8.69
C VAL A 159 6.45 -10.63 -7.45
N LEU A 160 5.19 -10.61 -7.04
CA LEU A 160 4.75 -10.08 -5.76
C LEU A 160 3.92 -11.16 -5.08
N LEU A 161 4.39 -11.62 -3.93
CA LEU A 161 3.69 -12.57 -3.07
C LEU A 161 3.14 -11.80 -1.88
N ARG A 162 1.87 -12.04 -1.58
CA ARG A 162 1.18 -11.47 -0.42
C ARG A 162 0.57 -12.58 0.40
N TYR A 163 0.79 -12.54 1.70
CA TYR A 163 0.23 -13.48 2.64
C TYR A 163 -0.41 -12.72 3.81
N SER A 164 -1.67 -12.99 4.10
CA SER A 164 -2.41 -12.44 5.23
C SER A 164 -3.41 -13.46 5.73
N ASN A 165 -3.27 -13.90 6.97
CA ASN A 165 -4.25 -14.75 7.69
C ASN A 165 -4.83 -15.91 6.87
N ALA A 166 -3.98 -16.74 6.30
CA ALA A 166 -4.29 -17.87 5.41
C ALA A 166 -4.66 -17.52 3.96
N ASP A 167 -4.83 -16.26 3.63
CA ASP A 167 -4.98 -15.83 2.24
C ASP A 167 -3.60 -15.63 1.61
N PHE A 168 -3.33 -16.37 0.56
CA PHE A 168 -2.12 -16.24 -0.24
C PHE A 168 -2.44 -15.74 -1.64
N ARG A 169 -1.74 -14.71 -2.07
CA ARG A 169 -1.87 -14.17 -3.42
C ARG A 169 -0.50 -13.99 -4.06
N ALA A 170 -0.39 -14.44 -5.31
CA ALA A 170 0.79 -14.27 -6.14
C ALA A 170 0.43 -13.43 -7.38
N ASP A 171 1.14 -12.35 -7.61
CA ASP A 171 1.01 -11.54 -8.82
C ASP A 171 2.29 -11.65 -9.64
N LEU A 172 2.18 -12.12 -10.88
CA LEU A 172 3.28 -12.19 -11.84
C LEU A 172 3.16 -11.02 -12.82
N THR A 173 4.22 -10.24 -12.96
CA THR A 173 4.22 -9.07 -13.84
C THR A 173 5.38 -9.14 -14.82
N GLY A 174 5.09 -8.92 -16.10
CA GLY A 174 6.07 -8.68 -17.15
C GLY A 174 6.01 -7.21 -17.57
N ARG A 175 7.09 -6.46 -17.39
CA ARG A 175 7.19 -5.05 -17.79
C ARG A 175 8.30 -4.86 -18.79
N SER A 176 8.00 -4.20 -19.91
CA SER A 176 8.97 -3.72 -20.89
C SER A 176 9.24 -2.24 -20.67
N VAL A 177 10.49 -1.87 -20.62
CA VAL A 177 10.95 -0.48 -20.51
C VAL A 177 11.75 -0.15 -21.76
N TYR A 178 11.24 0.81 -22.55
CA TYR A 178 11.96 1.37 -23.67
C TYR A 178 12.55 2.72 -23.26
N GLN A 179 13.85 2.86 -23.37
CA GLN A 179 14.54 4.10 -22.99
C GLN A 179 15.36 4.62 -24.17
N ARG A 180 15.05 5.83 -24.63
CA ARG A 180 15.81 6.55 -25.66
C ARG A 180 16.04 7.98 -25.21
N GLU A 181 17.31 8.37 -25.06
CA GLU A 181 17.73 9.72 -24.63
C GLU A 181 16.98 10.20 -23.37
N LYS A 182 16.05 11.15 -23.54
CA LYS A 182 15.23 11.75 -22.46
C LYS A 182 13.83 11.11 -22.33
N LYS A 183 13.47 10.16 -23.22
CA LYS A 183 12.14 9.52 -23.23
C LYS A 183 12.19 8.12 -22.67
N ARG A 184 11.25 7.81 -21.76
CA ARG A 184 11.02 6.46 -21.25
C ARG A 184 9.57 6.09 -21.49
N LEU A 185 9.35 4.93 -22.07
CA LEU A 185 8.03 4.32 -22.26
C LEU A 185 7.98 3.02 -21.49
N TYR A 186 6.84 2.77 -20.86
CA TYR A 186 6.59 1.56 -20.10
C TYR A 186 5.36 0.86 -20.67
N ALA A 187 5.46 -0.44 -20.85
CA ALA A 187 4.34 -1.31 -21.13
C ALA A 187 4.45 -2.56 -20.28
N GLY A 188 3.36 -3.09 -19.77
CA GLY A 188 3.40 -4.28 -18.94
C GLY A 188 2.05 -4.93 -18.81
N ALA A 189 2.07 -6.20 -18.44
CA ALA A 189 0.90 -7.00 -18.11
C ALA A 189 1.17 -7.75 -16.80
N SER A 190 0.13 -7.89 -16.00
CA SER A 190 0.16 -8.65 -14.75
C SER A 190 -0.89 -9.75 -14.79
N TYR A 191 -0.52 -10.89 -14.26
CA TYR A 191 -1.42 -12.03 -14.06
C TYR A 191 -1.46 -12.40 -12.59
N ALA A 192 -2.65 -12.43 -12.03
CA ALA A 192 -2.91 -12.84 -10.65
C ALA A 192 -3.80 -14.09 -10.70
N PRO A 193 -3.25 -15.29 -10.47
CA PRO A 193 -4.08 -16.49 -10.34
C PRO A 193 -5.04 -16.32 -9.17
N GLN A 194 -6.31 -16.55 -9.42
CA GLN A 194 -7.34 -16.62 -8.37
C GLN A 194 -7.27 -18.02 -7.76
N HIS A 195 -7.17 -18.10 -6.44
CA HIS A 195 -7.32 -19.32 -5.65
C HIS A 195 -8.65 -19.30 -4.93
#